data_b4f8514e4deb3ab6a4ac4ed7de8031d1
#
_entry.id   b4f8514e4deb3ab6a4ac4ed7de8031d1
#
_cell.length_a   1.000
_cell.length_b   1.000
_cell.length_c   1.000
_cell.angle_alpha   90.00
_cell.angle_beta   90.00
_cell.angle_gamma   90.00
#
_symmetry.space_group_name_H-M   'P 1'
#
loop_
_entity.id
_entity.type
_entity.pdbx_description
1 polymer ?
#
loop_
_entity_poly.entity_id
_entity_poly.type
_entity_poly.pdbx_seq_one_letter_code
_entity_poly.pdbx_strand_id
1 'polypeptide(L)'
;MLMDELIRGLDQLTQEILERLQETAYEELEAFVEDRQELVDSIAEQVELGNWTPAQKQEINRILEHDHVILGRMNALRLEAKDWLYKRNQAKVQRNAYEAAYTPDSFLMDRKK
;
A
#
# COMPACT_ATOMS: atom_id res chain seq x y z
N MET A 1 27.27 14.63 6.64
CA MET A 1 26.86 14.05 7.93
C MET A 1 25.78 13.01 7.71
N LEU A 2 25.74 11.99 8.54
CA LEU A 2 24.82 10.86 8.38
C LEU A 2 23.35 11.30 8.30
N MET A 3 22.92 12.22 9.17
CA MET A 3 21.54 12.70 9.17
C MET A 3 21.16 13.35 7.84
N ASP A 4 22.02 14.18 7.28
CA ASP A 4 21.77 14.84 6.00
C ASP A 4 21.65 13.81 4.86
N GLU A 5 22.45 12.76 4.89
CA GLU A 5 22.40 11.68 3.91
C GLU A 5 21.09 10.90 4.01
N LEU A 6 20.65 10.62 5.23
CA LEU A 6 19.38 9.94 5.48
C LEU A 6 18.19 10.77 5.00
N ILE A 7 18.20 12.06 5.30
CA ILE A 7 17.15 12.98 4.86
C ILE A 7 17.11 13.08 3.34
N ARG A 8 18.27 13.18 2.71
CA ARG A 8 18.38 13.23 1.26
C ARG A 8 17.85 11.94 0.63
N GLY A 9 18.19 10.79 1.20
CA GLY A 9 17.69 9.50 0.74
C GLY A 9 16.18 9.41 0.84
N LEU A 10 15.61 9.86 1.96
CA LEU A 10 14.17 9.87 2.17
C LEU A 10 13.47 10.81 1.18
N ASP A 11 14.01 12.00 0.96
CA ASP A 11 13.47 12.97 0.01
C ASP A 11 13.51 12.42 -1.41
N GLN A 12 14.64 11.87 -1.81
CA GLN A 12 14.80 11.29 -3.15
C GLN A 12 13.81 10.14 -3.39
N LEU A 13 13.70 9.24 -2.44
CA LEU A 13 12.78 8.10 -2.53
C LEU A 13 11.34 8.59 -2.66
N THR A 14 10.97 9.60 -1.87
CA THR A 14 9.63 10.19 -1.89
C THR A 14 9.35 10.88 -3.21
N GLN A 15 10.29 11.67 -3.72
CA GLN A 15 10.10 12.38 -4.99
C GLN A 15 9.97 11.39 -6.16
N GLU A 16 10.77 10.35 -6.18
CA GLU A 16 10.70 9.34 -7.22
C GLU A 16 9.35 8.65 -7.28
N ILE A 17 8.78 8.31 -6.12
CA ILE A 17 7.46 7.66 -6.09
C ILE A 17 6.35 8.65 -6.46
N LEU A 18 6.46 9.92 -6.04
CA LEU A 18 5.47 10.95 -6.37
C LEU A 18 5.40 11.22 -7.88
N GLU A 19 6.53 11.22 -8.56
CA GLU A 19 6.60 11.48 -10.00
C GLU A 19 5.83 10.45 -10.82
N ARG A 20 5.72 9.22 -10.34
CA ARG A 20 5.07 8.13 -11.06
C ARG A 20 3.93 7.49 -10.26
N LEU A 21 3.39 8.22 -9.29
CA LEU A 21 2.42 7.67 -8.34
C LEU A 21 1.21 7.04 -9.00
N GLN A 22 0.66 7.69 -10.03
CA GLN A 22 -0.54 7.20 -10.73
C GLN A 22 -0.26 5.96 -11.58
N GLU A 23 0.99 5.72 -11.94
CA GLU A 23 1.42 4.58 -12.75
C GLU A 23 2.02 3.46 -11.92
N THR A 24 2.19 3.68 -10.61
CA THR A 24 2.86 2.74 -9.72
C THR A 24 1.90 1.65 -9.28
N ALA A 25 2.33 0.39 -9.38
CA ALA A 25 1.57 -0.76 -8.90
C ALA A 25 1.61 -0.83 -7.37
N TYR A 26 0.64 -1.53 -6.78
CA TYR A 26 0.55 -1.67 -5.32
C TYR A 26 1.82 -2.30 -4.73
N GLU A 27 2.36 -3.32 -5.39
CA GLU A 27 3.57 -4.01 -4.95
C GLU A 27 4.79 -3.08 -4.90
N GLU A 28 4.88 -2.15 -5.85
CA GLU A 28 5.93 -1.15 -5.86
C GLU A 28 5.78 -0.17 -4.69
N LEU A 29 4.54 0.17 -4.35
CA LEU A 29 4.25 1.04 -3.21
C LEU A 29 4.57 0.34 -1.88
N GLU A 30 4.31 -0.97 -1.78
CA GLU A 30 4.71 -1.75 -0.61
C GLU A 30 6.22 -1.75 -0.45
N ALA A 31 6.97 -1.97 -1.53
CA ALA A 31 8.43 -1.92 -1.51
C ALA A 31 8.94 -0.53 -1.10
N PHE A 32 8.30 0.52 -1.60
CA PHE A 32 8.60 1.89 -1.20
C PHE A 32 8.41 2.10 0.30
N VAL A 33 7.31 1.61 0.86
CA VAL A 33 7.03 1.74 2.30
C VAL A 33 8.07 1.03 3.13
N GLU A 34 8.51 -0.16 2.71
CA GLU A 34 9.56 -0.90 3.39
C GLU A 34 10.90 -0.16 3.37
N ASP A 35 11.30 0.33 2.19
CA ASP A 35 12.54 1.09 2.03
C ASP A 35 12.49 2.39 2.83
N ARG A 36 11.37 3.06 2.79
CA ARG A 36 11.13 4.28 3.56
C ARG A 36 11.24 4.01 5.05
N GLN A 37 10.69 2.91 5.52
CA GLN A 37 10.71 2.57 6.94
C GLN A 37 12.14 2.37 7.46
N GLU A 38 12.99 1.75 6.67
CA GLU A 38 14.40 1.61 7.03
C GLU A 38 15.08 2.97 7.22
N LEU A 39 14.81 3.92 6.32
CA LEU A 39 15.34 5.27 6.43
C LEU A 39 14.77 6.01 7.65
N VAL A 40 13.49 5.89 7.89
CA VAL A 40 12.81 6.52 9.02
C VAL A 40 13.35 5.96 10.34
N ASP A 41 13.58 4.66 10.43
CA ASP A 41 14.14 4.03 11.62
C ASP A 41 15.55 4.53 11.88
N SER A 42 16.36 4.67 10.85
CA SER A 42 17.72 5.20 10.97
C SER A 42 17.71 6.68 11.40
N ILE A 43 16.78 7.46 10.87
CA ILE A 43 16.59 8.87 11.27
C ILE A 43 16.18 8.93 12.75
N ALA A 44 15.27 8.07 13.18
CA ALA A 44 14.82 8.02 14.58
C ALA A 44 15.98 7.73 15.52
N GLU A 45 16.89 6.84 15.15
CA GLU A 45 18.10 6.56 15.94
C GLU A 45 18.96 7.80 16.08
N GLN A 46 19.16 8.55 15.00
CA GLN A 46 19.95 9.79 15.04
C GLN A 46 19.28 10.85 15.91
N VAL A 47 17.95 10.93 15.87
CA VAL A 47 17.19 11.85 16.72
C VAL A 47 17.37 11.51 18.19
N GLU A 48 17.32 10.24 18.55
CA GLU A 48 17.53 9.77 19.93
C GLU A 48 18.94 10.12 20.42
N LEU A 49 19.93 10.08 19.53
CA LEU A 49 21.30 10.44 19.84
C LEU A 49 21.51 11.97 19.91
N GLY A 50 20.49 12.74 19.62
CA GLY A 50 20.58 14.19 19.63
C GLY A 50 21.30 14.80 18.43
N ASN A 51 21.48 14.03 17.37
CA ASN A 51 22.26 14.42 16.19
C ASN A 51 21.41 15.11 15.12
N TRP A 52 20.50 15.98 15.51
CA TRP A 52 19.67 16.69 14.56
C TRP A 52 19.45 18.15 14.95
N THR A 53 19.14 18.96 13.94
CA THR A 53 18.93 20.39 14.09
C THR A 53 17.47 20.76 13.82
N PRO A 54 17.00 21.94 14.26
CA PRO A 54 15.67 22.41 13.91
C PRO A 54 15.42 22.48 12.40
N ALA A 55 16.45 22.85 11.62
CA ALA A 55 16.35 22.89 10.16
C ALA A 55 16.12 21.51 9.58
N GLN A 56 16.83 20.51 10.09
CA GLN A 56 16.64 19.11 9.67
C GLN A 56 15.25 18.61 10.04
N LYS A 57 14.76 18.98 11.22
CA LYS A 57 13.40 18.64 11.65
C LYS A 57 12.35 19.19 10.69
N GLN A 58 12.50 20.45 10.29
CA GLN A 58 11.59 21.06 9.33
C GLN A 58 11.63 20.34 7.99
N GLU A 59 12.80 19.96 7.54
CA GLU A 59 12.99 19.23 6.28
C GLU A 59 12.31 17.86 6.33
N ILE A 60 12.49 17.12 7.42
CA ILE A 60 11.83 15.84 7.62
C ILE A 60 10.32 16.00 7.61
N ASN A 61 9.79 16.99 8.32
CA ASN A 61 8.35 17.25 8.36
C ASN A 61 7.81 17.58 6.97
N ARG A 62 8.55 18.35 6.18
CA ARG A 62 8.18 18.70 4.81
C ARG A 62 8.07 17.44 3.94
N ILE A 63 9.03 16.54 4.05
CA ILE A 63 9.03 15.28 3.30
C ILE A 63 7.85 14.41 3.73
N LEU A 64 7.60 14.31 5.04
CA LEU A 64 6.52 13.48 5.58
C LEU A 64 5.12 14.01 5.24
N GLU A 65 4.99 15.28 4.89
CA GLU A 65 3.72 15.84 4.42
C GLU A 65 3.20 15.15 3.16
N HIS A 66 4.09 14.58 2.35
CA HIS A 66 3.69 13.84 1.15
C HIS A 66 3.11 12.47 1.46
N ASP A 67 3.26 11.98 2.68
CA ASP A 67 2.80 10.64 3.05
C ASP A 67 1.31 10.43 2.83
N HIS A 68 0.48 11.44 3.14
CA HIS A 68 -0.95 11.29 3.00
C HIS A 68 -1.37 11.09 1.53
N VAL A 69 -0.63 11.68 0.59
CA VAL A 69 -0.88 11.50 -0.85
C VAL A 69 -0.53 10.07 -1.26
N ILE A 70 0.63 9.59 -0.82
CA ILE A 70 1.11 8.24 -1.15
C ILE A 70 0.22 7.18 -0.50
N LEU A 71 -0.08 7.35 0.78
CA LEU A 71 -0.95 6.43 1.51
C LEU A 71 -2.37 6.45 0.96
N GLY A 72 -2.84 7.62 0.52
CA GLY A 72 -4.14 7.74 -0.14
C GLY A 72 -4.18 6.93 -1.44
N ARG A 73 -3.11 6.98 -2.23
CA ARG A 73 -3.02 6.18 -3.46
C ARG A 73 -2.97 4.69 -3.16
N MET A 74 -2.18 4.27 -2.17
CA MET A 74 -2.14 2.87 -1.74
C MET A 74 -3.51 2.38 -1.30
N ASN A 75 -4.21 3.18 -0.50
CA ASN A 75 -5.53 2.83 -0.02
C ASN A 75 -6.54 2.73 -1.17
N ALA A 76 -6.48 3.65 -2.14
CA ALA A 76 -7.33 3.61 -3.32
C ALA A 76 -7.11 2.31 -4.12
N LEU A 77 -5.85 1.93 -4.35
CA LEU A 77 -5.52 0.70 -5.06
C LEU A 77 -6.00 -0.52 -4.30
N ARG A 78 -5.86 -0.52 -2.98
CA ARG A 78 -6.33 -1.62 -2.14
C ARG A 78 -7.84 -1.77 -2.22
N LEU A 79 -8.56 -0.65 -2.20
CA LEU A 79 -10.02 -0.65 -2.31
C LEU A 79 -10.49 -1.11 -3.69
N GLU A 80 -9.80 -0.70 -4.75
CA GLU A 80 -10.08 -1.17 -6.10
C GLU A 80 -9.91 -2.67 -6.21
N ALA A 81 -8.83 -3.21 -5.66
CA ALA A 81 -8.57 -4.65 -5.66
C ALA A 81 -9.63 -5.41 -4.87
N LYS A 82 -10.02 -4.87 -3.71
CA LYS A 82 -11.05 -5.46 -2.86
C LYS A 82 -12.41 -5.46 -3.57
N ASP A 83 -12.77 -4.36 -4.22
CA ASP A 83 -14.01 -4.25 -4.98
C ASP A 83 -14.04 -5.23 -6.15
N TRP A 84 -12.92 -5.34 -6.87
CA TRP A 84 -12.79 -6.30 -7.98
C TRP A 84 -12.99 -7.74 -7.49
N LEU A 85 -12.36 -8.10 -6.37
CA LEU A 85 -12.51 -9.43 -5.79
C LEU A 85 -13.94 -9.70 -5.34
N TYR A 86 -14.59 -8.70 -4.75
CA TYR A 86 -15.98 -8.82 -4.32
C TYR A 86 -16.90 -9.07 -5.52
N LYS A 87 -16.75 -8.30 -6.58
CA LYS A 87 -17.55 -8.47 -7.82
C LYS A 87 -17.30 -9.81 -8.46
N ARG A 88 -16.05 -10.26 -8.48
CA ARG A 88 -15.70 -11.57 -9.01
C ARG A 88 -16.35 -12.68 -8.22
N ASN A 89 -16.34 -12.58 -6.89
CA ASN A 89 -16.96 -13.57 -6.02
C ASN A 89 -18.48 -13.59 -6.19
N GLN A 90 -19.10 -12.44 -6.34
CA GLN A 90 -20.53 -12.37 -6.61
C GLN A 90 -20.90 -13.03 -7.94
N ALA A 91 -20.16 -12.74 -8.98
CA ALA A 91 -20.38 -13.35 -10.29
C ALA A 91 -20.24 -14.87 -10.21
N LYS A 92 -19.25 -15.36 -9.47
CA LYS A 92 -19.03 -16.79 -9.25
C LYS A 92 -20.20 -17.42 -8.50
N VAL A 93 -20.67 -16.77 -7.45
CA VAL A 93 -21.80 -17.26 -6.65
C VAL A 93 -23.07 -17.31 -7.50
N GLN A 94 -23.35 -16.28 -8.28
CA GLN A 94 -24.50 -16.23 -9.17
C GLN A 94 -24.45 -17.35 -10.22
N ARG A 95 -23.27 -17.57 -10.81
CA ARG A 95 -23.08 -18.64 -11.79
C ARG A 95 -23.30 -20.00 -11.15
N ASN A 96 -22.78 -20.23 -9.96
CA ASN A 96 -22.97 -21.49 -9.26
C ASN A 96 -24.45 -21.74 -8.92
N ALA A 97 -25.16 -20.72 -8.51
CA ALA A 97 -26.59 -20.81 -8.23
C ALA A 97 -27.38 -21.12 -9.49
N TYR A 98 -27.03 -20.49 -10.62
CA TYR A 98 -27.65 -20.75 -11.91
C TYR A 98 -27.42 -22.19 -12.37
N GLU A 99 -26.19 -22.67 -12.27
CA GLU A 99 -25.84 -24.05 -12.61
C GLU A 99 -26.59 -25.05 -11.73
N ALA A 100 -26.72 -24.75 -10.44
CA ALA A 100 -27.48 -25.60 -9.52
C ALA A 100 -28.95 -25.71 -9.91
N ALA A 101 -29.54 -24.65 -10.46
CA ALA A 101 -30.94 -24.64 -10.90
C ALA A 101 -31.16 -25.60 -12.07
N TYR A 102 -30.16 -25.88 -12.88
CA TYR A 102 -30.21 -26.81 -14.00
C TYR A 102 -29.69 -28.19 -13.66
N THR A 103 -29.26 -28.42 -12.43
CA THR A 103 -28.67 -29.68 -12.02
C THR A 103 -29.78 -30.76 -11.87
N PRO A 104 -29.54 -32.01 -12.28
CA PRO A 104 -30.47 -33.08 -12.04
C PRO A 104 -30.77 -33.28 -10.56
N ASP A 105 -31.95 -33.83 -10.27
CA ASP A 105 -32.39 -34.08 -8.91
C ASP A 105 -31.42 -34.92 -8.10
N SER A 106 -30.79 -35.90 -8.73
CA SER A 106 -29.79 -36.75 -8.07
C SER A 106 -28.65 -35.94 -7.48
N PHE A 107 -28.23 -34.91 -8.18
CA PHE A 107 -27.19 -34.01 -7.70
C PHE A 107 -27.66 -33.20 -6.48
N LEU A 108 -28.90 -32.74 -6.55
CA LEU A 108 -29.51 -31.99 -5.44
C LEU A 108 -29.64 -32.87 -4.19
N MET A 109 -29.96 -34.12 -4.38
CA MET A 109 -30.06 -35.06 -3.25
C MET A 109 -28.72 -35.29 -2.59
N ASP A 110 -27.66 -35.40 -3.37
CA ASP A 110 -26.32 -35.53 -2.83
C ASP A 110 -25.93 -34.36 -1.97
N ARG A 111 -26.42 -33.18 -2.29
CA ARG A 111 -26.13 -31.96 -1.53
C ARG A 111 -26.83 -31.89 -0.19
N LYS A 112 -27.90 -32.58 -0.03
CA LYS A 112 -28.66 -32.58 1.22
C LYS A 112 -27.94 -33.28 2.36
N LYS A 113 -26.90 -33.96 2.05
CA LYS A 113 -26.05 -34.57 3.08
C LYS A 113 -25.16 -33.52 3.72
#